data_59e5da42df174e130a971c0b155ff941
#
_entry.id   59e5da42df174e130a971c0b155ff941
#
_cell.length_a   1.000
_cell.length_b   1.000
_cell.length_c   1.000
_cell.angle_alpha   90.00
_cell.angle_beta   90.00
_cell.angle_gamma   90.00
#
_symmetry.space_group_name_H-M   'P 1'
#
loop_
_entity.id
_entity.type
_entity.pdbx_description
1 polymer ?
#
loop_
_entity_poly.entity_id
_entity_poly.type
_entity_poly.pdbx_seq_one_letter_code
_entity_poly.pdbx_strand_id
1 'polypeptide(L)' 'MRLTEYQVLLPNKFWNLAESNDELKQMIEQYFKVGYRHYEIQRVIKSGQAYVAVCTRR' A
#
# COMPACT_ATOMS: atom_id res chain seq x y z
N MET A 1 11.37 8.27 -19.78
CA MET A 1 10.44 9.08 -18.96
C MET A 1 10.48 8.62 -17.51
N ARG A 2 10.58 9.54 -16.59
CA ARG A 2 10.64 9.22 -15.17
C ARG A 2 9.24 9.25 -14.58
N LEU A 3 8.86 8.17 -13.90
CA LEU A 3 7.59 8.13 -13.19
C LEU A 3 7.78 8.75 -11.80
N THR A 4 6.84 9.60 -11.41
CA THR A 4 6.84 10.17 -10.07
C THR A 4 6.28 9.13 -9.09
N GLU A 5 7.04 8.86 -8.03
CA GLU A 5 6.59 7.98 -6.98
C GLU A 5 5.85 8.76 -5.91
N TYR A 6 4.77 8.17 -5.42
CA TYR A 6 3.98 8.72 -4.32
C TYR A 6 4.03 7.76 -3.15
N GLN A 7 3.91 8.30 -1.95
CA GLN A 7 3.91 7.50 -0.72
C GLN A 7 2.56 7.64 -0.04
N VAL A 8 1.92 6.51 0.24
CA VAL A 8 0.62 6.48 0.91
C VAL A 8 0.78 5.73 2.22
N LEU A 9 0.45 6.41 3.32
CA LEU A 9 0.51 5.80 4.64
C LEU A 9 -0.59 4.75 4.77
N LEU A 10 -0.19 3.54 5.15
CA LEU A 10 -1.14 2.44 5.31
C LEU A 10 -1.60 2.34 6.77
N PRO A 11 -2.88 2.01 6.99
CA PRO A 11 -3.37 1.80 8.35
C PRO A 11 -2.67 0.61 9.02
N ASN A 12 -2.18 0.82 10.24
CA ASN A 12 -1.51 -0.24 10.99
C ASN A 12 -2.44 -1.42 11.31
N LYS A 13 -3.74 -1.17 11.34
CA LYS A 13 -4.72 -2.22 11.63
C LYS A 13 -4.66 -3.38 10.64
N PHE A 14 -4.17 -3.14 9.41
CA PHE A 14 -4.05 -4.21 8.42
C PHE A 14 -3.14 -5.33 8.92
N TRP A 15 -2.05 -4.96 9.60
CA TRP A 15 -1.10 -5.93 10.12
C TRP A 15 -1.64 -6.66 11.35
N ASN A 16 -2.57 -6.05 12.06
CA ASN A 16 -3.22 -6.68 13.21
C ASN A 16 -4.33 -7.63 12.78
N LEU A 17 -4.99 -7.37 11.66
CA LEU A 17 -6.12 -8.15 11.19
C LEU A 17 -5.72 -9.26 10.24
N ALA A 18 -4.65 -9.08 9.48
CA ALA A 18 -4.22 -10.07 8.51
C ALA A 18 -3.63 -11.30 9.19
N GLU A 19 -4.05 -12.48 8.77
CA GLU A 19 -3.54 -13.73 9.32
C GLU A 19 -2.36 -14.28 8.52
N SER A 20 -2.17 -13.77 7.30
CA SER A 20 -1.09 -14.20 6.43
C SER A 20 -0.64 -13.05 5.54
N ASN A 21 0.52 -13.22 4.90
CA ASN A 21 1.03 -12.22 3.97
C ASN A 21 0.12 -12.08 2.75
N ASP A 22 -0.48 -13.16 2.28
CA ASP A 22 -1.40 -13.11 1.15
C ASP A 22 -2.65 -12.31 1.49
N GLU A 23 -3.18 -12.51 2.69
CA GLU A 23 -4.35 -11.77 3.15
C GLU A 23 -4.03 -10.29 3.30
N LEU A 24 -2.86 -9.97 3.87
CA LEU A 24 -2.40 -8.60 4.01
C LEU A 24 -2.31 -7.92 2.64
N LYS A 25 -1.75 -8.61 1.67
CA LYS A 25 -1.62 -8.08 0.32
C LYS A 25 -2.98 -7.77 -0.29
N GLN A 26 -3.96 -8.66 -0.10
CA GLN A 26 -5.31 -8.45 -0.59
C GLN A 26 -5.97 -7.24 0.06
N MET A 27 -5.76 -7.06 1.36
CA MET A 27 -6.30 -5.90 2.08
C MET A 27 -5.72 -4.60 1.54
N ILE A 28 -4.43 -4.56 1.28
CA ILE A 28 -3.77 -3.38 0.73
C ILE A 28 -4.28 -3.10 -0.69
N GLU A 29 -4.40 -4.13 -1.51
CA GLU A 29 -4.90 -3.97 -2.88
C GLU A 29 -6.34 -3.45 -2.88
N GLN A 30 -7.17 -3.96 -1.98
CA GLN A 30 -8.54 -3.50 -1.85
C GLN A 30 -8.60 -2.03 -1.41
N TYR A 31 -7.74 -1.66 -0.48
CA TYR A 31 -7.65 -0.29 -0.01
C TYR A 31 -7.32 0.67 -1.16
N PHE A 32 -6.38 0.29 -2.01
CA PHE A 32 -6.01 1.10 -3.17
C PHE A 32 -7.11 1.10 -4.24
N LYS A 33 -7.76 -0.02 -4.43
CA LYS A 33 -8.85 -0.13 -5.42
C LYS A 33 -10.00 0.81 -5.10
N VAL A 34 -10.28 1.00 -3.82
CA VAL A 34 -11.38 1.86 -3.39
C VAL A 34 -10.95 3.33 -3.31
N GLY A 35 -9.80 3.62 -2.71
CA GLY A 35 -9.37 4.97 -2.43
C GLY A 35 -8.38 5.57 -3.40
N TYR A 36 -7.60 4.74 -4.07
CA TYR A 36 -6.48 5.18 -4.92
C TYR A 36 -6.44 4.41 -6.23
N ARG A 37 -7.56 4.35 -6.92
CA ARG A 37 -7.69 3.52 -8.13
C ARG A 37 -6.84 3.97 -9.31
N HIS A 38 -6.34 5.20 -9.30
CA HIS A 38 -5.47 5.70 -10.37
C HIS A 38 -3.99 5.47 -10.06
N TYR A 39 -3.70 4.78 -8.97
CA TYR A 39 -2.34 4.49 -8.54
C TYR A 39 -2.06 3.02 -8.59
N GLU A 40 -0.81 2.69 -8.87
CA GLU A 40 -0.33 1.30 -8.89
C GLU A 40 0.74 1.13 -7.83
N ILE A 41 0.54 0.16 -6.94
CA ILE A 41 1.50 -0.11 -5.87
C ILE A 41 2.74 -0.76 -6.47
N GLN A 42 3.90 -0.19 -6.17
CA GLN A 42 5.18 -0.76 -6.58
C GLN A 42 5.80 -1.60 -5.47
N ARG A 43 5.72 -1.12 -4.25
CA ARG A 43 6.25 -1.83 -3.09
C ARG A 43 5.69 -1.24 -1.80
N VAL A 44 5.87 -1.99 -0.72
CA VAL A 44 5.51 -1.52 0.62
C VAL A 44 6.79 -1.50 1.45
N ILE A 45 7.02 -0.38 2.11
CA ILE A 45 8.21 -0.22 2.96
C ILE A 45 7.76 0.12 4.38
N LYS A 46 8.63 -0.17 5.33
CA LYS A 46 8.40 0.20 6.72
C LYS A 46 9.24 1.42 7.05
N SER A 47 8.60 2.46 7.56
CA SER A 47 9.26 3.70 7.96
C SER A 47 8.95 3.94 9.44
N GLY A 48 9.94 3.72 10.31
CA GLY A 48 9.71 3.78 11.74
C GLY A 48 8.72 2.71 12.18
N GLN A 49 7.62 3.13 12.78
CA GLN A 49 6.56 2.21 13.21
C GLN A 49 5.38 2.19 12.24
N ALA A 50 5.53 2.81 11.09
CA ALA A 50 4.47 2.91 10.11
C ALA A 50 4.85 2.16 8.84
N TYR A 51 3.83 1.77 8.07
CA TYR A 51 4.01 1.14 6.77
C TYR A 51 3.54 2.09 5.68
N VAL A 52 4.31 2.16 4.62
CA VAL A 52 4.06 3.09 3.52
C VAL A 52 4.05 2.32 2.21
N ALA A 53 3.02 2.53 1.40
CA ALA A 53 2.97 1.97 0.06
C ALA A 53 3.59 2.98 -0.90
N VAL A 54 4.61 2.55 -1.63
CA VAL A 54 5.20 3.35 -2.69
C VAL A 54 4.46 3.00 -3.97
N CYS A 55 3.87 4.00 -4.60
CA CYS A 55 3.04 3.78 -5.77
C CYS A 55 3.33 4.82 -6.85
N THR A 56 2.90 4.49 -8.06
CA THR A 56 3.00 5.41 -9.19
C THR A 56 1.60 5.64 -9.74
N ARG A 57 1.41 6.78 -10.38
CA ARG A 57 0.13 7.10 -11.00
C ARG A 57 0.07 6.41 -12.37
N ARG A 58 -1.08 5.83 -12.63
CA ARG A 58 -1.34 5.20 -13.93
C ARG A 58 -1.56 6.23 -15.03
#